data_753ea07b17150ffee38abff9a451a731
#
_entry.id   753ea07b17150ffee38abff9a451a731
#
_cell.length_a   1.000
_cell.length_b   1.000
_cell.length_c   1.000
_cell.angle_alpha   90.00
_cell.angle_beta   90.00
_cell.angle_gamma   90.00
#
_symmetry.space_group_name_H-M   'P 1'
#
loop_
_entity.id
_entity.type
_entity.pdbx_description
1 polymer ?
#
loop_
_entity_poly.entity_id
_entity_poly.type
_entity_poly.pdbx_seq_one_letter_code
_entity_poly.pdbx_strand_id
1 'polypeptide(L)'
;MKKILVNDVEYTLEFGFGAVECKDLIQKMFLMLSGGYVAKKAKNVQNPTPEEIVDGSGYMLAEFPHVCKTAFYAGLIENHEDITPDESNALMKEYMKENGLSFVKLYGELTDCMKEDGFFELSGLTEMMTQTKEEMEKEDSKVTKMPQDHKKKSTGTK
;
A
#
# COMPACT_ATOMS: atom_id res chain seq x y z
N MET A 1 3.10 -17.56 -6.95
CA MET A 1 2.04 -18.07 -7.87
C MET A 1 0.99 -18.82 -7.06
N LYS A 2 -0.29 -18.46 -7.21
CA LYS A 2 -1.42 -19.04 -6.46
C LYS A 2 -2.49 -19.53 -7.44
N LYS A 3 -2.95 -20.77 -7.25
CA LYS A 3 -4.11 -21.30 -7.96
C LYS A 3 -5.39 -21.00 -7.19
N ILE A 4 -6.40 -20.48 -7.87
CA ILE A 4 -7.73 -20.20 -7.34
C ILE A 4 -8.76 -20.98 -8.16
N LEU A 5 -9.83 -21.41 -7.51
CA LEU A 5 -10.96 -22.08 -8.15
C LEU A 5 -12.14 -21.13 -8.16
N VAL A 6 -12.77 -20.91 -9.29
CA VAL A 6 -13.99 -20.10 -9.44
C VAL A 6 -14.96 -20.83 -10.38
N ASN A 7 -16.15 -21.15 -9.92
CA ASN A 7 -17.14 -21.94 -10.67
C ASN A 7 -16.54 -23.25 -11.25
N ASP A 8 -15.77 -23.98 -10.45
CA ASP A 8 -15.07 -25.23 -10.83
C ASP A 8 -14.01 -25.06 -11.93
N VAL A 9 -13.63 -23.84 -12.29
CA VAL A 9 -12.53 -23.53 -13.23
C VAL A 9 -11.32 -23.03 -12.45
N GLU A 10 -10.15 -23.61 -12.75
CA GLU A 10 -8.89 -23.21 -12.13
C GLU A 10 -8.30 -22.01 -12.87
N TYR A 11 -7.94 -20.96 -12.12
CA TYR A 11 -7.21 -19.79 -12.57
C TYR A 11 -5.92 -19.66 -11.80
N THR A 12 -4.90 -19.10 -12.44
CA THR A 12 -3.60 -18.85 -11.82
C THR A 12 -3.39 -17.36 -11.63
N LEU A 13 -3.13 -16.95 -10.37
CA LEU A 13 -2.67 -15.62 -10.01
C LEU A 13 -1.15 -15.65 -9.88
N GLU A 14 -0.47 -14.78 -10.62
CA GLU A 14 0.98 -14.64 -10.60
C GLU A 14 1.36 -13.16 -10.77
N PHE A 15 2.25 -12.67 -9.93
CA PHE A 15 2.69 -11.27 -9.94
C PHE A 15 4.11 -11.14 -10.49
N GLY A 16 4.24 -11.48 -11.77
CA GLY A 16 5.48 -11.40 -12.55
C GLY A 16 5.64 -10.05 -13.28
N PHE A 17 6.29 -10.08 -14.44
CA PHE A 17 6.57 -8.90 -15.25
C PHE A 17 5.31 -8.19 -15.75
N GLY A 18 4.27 -8.94 -16.16
CA GLY A 18 3.00 -8.36 -16.58
C GLY A 18 2.33 -7.54 -15.48
N ALA A 19 2.38 -8.02 -14.23
CA ALA A 19 1.88 -7.29 -13.08
C ALA A 19 2.67 -6.01 -12.79
N VAL A 20 4.00 -6.03 -12.98
CA VAL A 20 4.87 -4.86 -12.79
C VAL A 20 4.64 -3.79 -13.85
N GLU A 21 4.24 -4.15 -15.06
CA GLU A 21 3.85 -3.17 -16.09
C GLU A 21 2.54 -2.43 -15.77
N CYS A 22 1.75 -2.95 -14.82
CA CYS A 22 0.52 -2.31 -14.36
C CYS A 22 0.81 -1.11 -13.44
N LYS A 23 1.01 0.07 -14.04
CA LYS A 23 1.36 1.33 -13.32
C LYS A 23 0.38 1.67 -12.20
N ASP A 24 -0.90 1.41 -12.41
CA ASP A 24 -1.95 1.71 -11.43
C ASP A 24 -1.79 0.82 -10.19
N LEU A 25 -1.41 -0.46 -10.36
CA LEU A 25 -1.10 -1.35 -9.24
C LEU A 25 0.09 -0.85 -8.43
N ILE A 26 1.20 -0.52 -9.09
CA ILE A 26 2.41 -0.01 -8.42
C ILE A 26 2.08 1.23 -7.57
N GLN A 27 1.36 2.19 -8.13
CA GLN A 27 0.96 3.43 -7.46
C GLN A 27 0.09 3.16 -6.23
N LYS A 28 -0.90 2.29 -6.38
CA LYS A 28 -1.81 1.91 -5.28
C LYS A 28 -1.07 1.16 -4.17
N MET A 29 -0.21 0.20 -4.54
CA MET A 29 0.58 -0.55 -3.55
C MET A 29 1.54 0.36 -2.79
N PHE A 30 2.22 1.30 -3.48
CA PHE A 30 3.07 2.28 -2.81
C PHE A 30 2.28 3.12 -1.78
N LEU A 31 1.10 3.64 -2.15
CA LEU A 31 0.25 4.41 -1.23
C LEU A 31 -0.26 3.58 -0.05
N MET A 32 -0.59 2.30 -0.27
CA MET A 32 -1.01 1.40 0.81
C MET A 32 0.13 1.13 1.79
N LEU A 33 1.31 0.79 1.28
CA LEU A 33 2.46 0.38 2.10
C LEU A 33 3.13 1.56 2.82
N SER A 34 3.18 2.75 2.19
CA SER A 34 3.78 3.95 2.77
C SER A 34 2.87 4.69 3.77
N GLY A 35 1.64 4.23 3.97
CA GLY A 35 0.63 5.00 4.73
C GLY A 35 0.21 6.29 4.02
N GLY A 36 0.48 6.43 2.72
CA GLY A 36 0.20 7.63 1.94
C GLY A 36 -1.27 8.04 1.94
N TYR A 37 -2.19 7.09 2.11
CA TYR A 37 -3.62 7.41 2.25
C TYR A 37 -3.92 8.14 3.56
N VAL A 38 -3.25 7.80 4.65
CA VAL A 38 -3.35 8.51 5.93
C VAL A 38 -2.69 9.88 5.82
N ALA A 39 -1.50 9.94 5.24
CA ALA A 39 -0.74 11.17 5.04
C ALA A 39 -1.50 12.22 4.21
N LYS A 40 -2.28 11.82 3.20
CA LYS A 40 -3.13 12.73 2.41
C LYS A 40 -4.17 13.49 3.22
N LYS A 41 -4.55 13.02 4.41
CA LYS A 41 -5.54 13.65 5.30
C LYS A 41 -4.90 14.45 6.42
N ALA A 42 -3.65 14.18 6.76
CA ALA A 42 -2.94 14.86 7.82
C ALA A 42 -2.47 16.26 7.39
N LYS A 43 -2.73 17.28 8.20
CA LYS A 43 -2.17 18.63 8.04
C LYS A 43 -0.68 18.67 8.37
N ASN A 44 -0.28 17.83 9.32
CA ASN A 44 1.12 17.59 9.67
C ASN A 44 1.38 16.09 9.58
N VAL A 45 2.11 15.67 8.54
CA VAL A 45 2.38 14.25 8.27
C VAL A 45 3.24 13.62 9.36
N GLN A 46 4.13 14.38 10.01
CA GLN A 46 5.02 13.89 11.07
C GLN A 46 4.29 13.66 12.39
N ASN A 47 3.25 14.47 12.67
CA ASN A 47 2.44 14.38 13.90
C ASN A 47 0.94 14.52 13.58
N PRO A 48 0.32 13.52 12.95
CA PRO A 48 -1.11 13.56 12.66
C PRO A 48 -1.91 13.47 13.96
N THR A 49 -3.02 14.21 14.02
CA THR A 49 -3.97 14.10 15.13
C THR A 49 -4.70 12.74 15.11
N PRO A 50 -5.24 12.26 16.24
CA PRO A 50 -6.05 11.03 16.26
C PRO A 50 -7.23 11.06 15.28
N GLU A 51 -7.87 12.23 15.09
CA GLU A 51 -8.96 12.43 14.15
C GLU A 51 -8.47 12.25 12.69
N GLU A 52 -7.34 12.86 12.33
CA GLU A 52 -6.73 12.73 11.01
C GLU A 52 -6.31 11.26 10.71
N ILE A 53 -5.85 10.53 11.73
CA ILE A 53 -5.54 9.09 11.60
C ILE A 53 -6.82 8.30 11.31
N VAL A 54 -7.90 8.56 12.03
CA VAL A 54 -9.19 7.88 11.83
C VAL A 54 -9.74 8.18 10.43
N ASP A 55 -9.74 9.43 10.02
CA ASP A 55 -10.19 9.85 8.69
C ASP A 55 -9.33 9.22 7.58
N GLY A 56 -8.02 9.22 7.74
CA GLY A 56 -7.09 8.61 6.81
C GLY A 56 -7.26 7.09 6.71
N SER A 57 -7.52 6.43 7.84
CA SER A 57 -7.80 4.99 7.89
C SER A 57 -9.13 4.64 7.20
N GLY A 58 -10.17 5.47 7.40
CA GLY A 58 -11.43 5.34 6.68
C GLY A 58 -11.27 5.52 5.17
N TYR A 59 -10.45 6.49 4.76
CA TYR A 59 -10.12 6.70 3.35
C TYR A 59 -9.38 5.50 2.75
N MET A 60 -8.38 4.97 3.46
CA MET A 60 -7.65 3.76 3.07
C MET A 60 -8.61 2.57 2.93
N LEU A 61 -9.53 2.39 3.87
CA LEU A 61 -10.51 1.31 3.83
C LEU A 61 -11.41 1.37 2.58
N ALA A 62 -11.79 2.59 2.16
CA ALA A 62 -12.59 2.80 0.95
C ALA A 62 -11.81 2.48 -0.35
N GLU A 63 -10.49 2.48 -0.31
CA GLU A 63 -9.63 2.16 -1.45
C GLU A 63 -9.42 0.65 -1.67
N PHE A 64 -9.63 -0.19 -0.66
CA PHE A 64 -9.43 -1.65 -0.80
C PHE A 64 -10.15 -2.27 -2.00
N PRO A 65 -11.42 -1.95 -2.30
CA PRO A 65 -12.09 -2.49 -3.48
C PRO A 65 -11.37 -2.14 -4.80
N HIS A 66 -10.84 -0.93 -4.91
CA HIS A 66 -10.12 -0.47 -6.10
C HIS A 66 -8.75 -1.13 -6.24
N VAL A 67 -8.02 -1.24 -5.12
CA VAL A 67 -6.73 -1.94 -5.09
C VAL A 67 -6.90 -3.42 -5.42
N CYS A 68 -7.88 -4.10 -4.81
CA CYS A 68 -8.15 -5.52 -5.07
C CYS A 68 -8.52 -5.77 -6.53
N LYS A 69 -9.35 -4.92 -7.15
CA LYS A 69 -9.68 -5.05 -8.59
C LYS A 69 -8.45 -4.95 -9.48
N THR A 70 -7.63 -3.94 -9.24
CA THR A 70 -6.40 -3.72 -10.01
C THR A 70 -5.42 -4.88 -9.80
N ALA A 71 -5.22 -5.31 -8.55
CA ALA A 71 -4.31 -6.40 -8.21
C ALA A 71 -4.80 -7.76 -8.75
N PHE A 72 -6.09 -8.05 -8.64
CA PHE A 72 -6.64 -9.31 -9.14
C PHE A 72 -6.49 -9.42 -10.66
N TYR A 73 -6.76 -8.33 -11.40
CA TYR A 73 -6.53 -8.27 -12.83
C TYR A 73 -5.04 -8.45 -13.17
N ALA A 74 -4.16 -7.69 -12.51
CA ALA A 74 -2.72 -7.76 -12.73
C ALA A 74 -2.14 -9.17 -12.45
N GLY A 75 -2.68 -9.87 -11.46
CA GLY A 75 -2.28 -11.24 -11.15
C GLY A 75 -2.76 -12.29 -12.16
N LEU A 76 -3.80 -11.99 -12.94
CA LEU A 76 -4.33 -12.91 -13.96
C LEU A 76 -3.63 -12.78 -15.31
N ILE A 77 -3.20 -11.59 -15.70
CA ILE A 77 -2.72 -11.31 -17.08
C ILE A 77 -1.49 -12.12 -17.49
N GLU A 78 -0.66 -12.56 -16.54
CA GLU A 78 0.53 -13.37 -16.83
C GLU A 78 0.16 -14.73 -17.42
N ASN A 79 -0.93 -15.33 -16.94
CA ASN A 79 -1.36 -16.68 -17.34
C ASN A 79 -2.67 -16.69 -18.15
N HIS A 80 -3.32 -15.53 -18.33
CA HIS A 80 -4.61 -15.38 -19.00
C HIS A 80 -4.58 -14.11 -19.86
N GLU A 81 -3.80 -14.08 -20.93
CA GLU A 81 -3.53 -12.92 -21.79
C GLU A 81 -4.80 -12.28 -22.38
N ASP A 82 -5.83 -13.08 -22.66
CA ASP A 82 -7.07 -12.61 -23.26
C ASP A 82 -8.09 -12.05 -22.25
N ILE A 83 -7.78 -12.11 -20.93
CA ILE A 83 -8.73 -11.68 -19.90
C ILE A 83 -8.89 -10.16 -19.89
N THR A 84 -10.13 -9.71 -19.93
CA THR A 84 -10.45 -8.29 -19.82
C THR A 84 -10.59 -7.84 -18.36
N PRO A 85 -10.43 -6.54 -18.06
CA PRO A 85 -10.66 -6.01 -16.71
C PRO A 85 -12.08 -6.30 -16.17
N ASP A 86 -13.09 -6.32 -17.03
CA ASP A 86 -14.47 -6.59 -16.64
C ASP A 86 -14.68 -8.07 -16.29
N GLU A 87 -14.12 -8.98 -17.06
CA GLU A 87 -14.12 -10.42 -16.77
C GLU A 87 -13.37 -10.74 -15.48
N SER A 88 -12.18 -10.16 -15.31
CA SER A 88 -11.41 -10.28 -14.06
C SER A 88 -12.21 -9.79 -12.84
N ASN A 89 -12.91 -8.66 -12.97
CA ASN A 89 -13.76 -8.14 -11.89
C ASN A 89 -14.95 -9.05 -11.59
N ALA A 90 -15.55 -9.70 -12.60
CA ALA A 90 -16.59 -10.68 -12.41
C ALA A 90 -16.05 -11.93 -11.68
N LEU A 91 -14.91 -12.47 -12.11
CA LEU A 91 -14.23 -13.59 -11.46
C LEU A 91 -13.87 -13.28 -10.00
N MET A 92 -13.32 -12.09 -9.74
CA MET A 92 -13.00 -11.66 -8.37
C MET A 92 -14.22 -11.68 -7.46
N LYS A 93 -15.37 -11.19 -7.95
CA LYS A 93 -16.62 -11.17 -7.17
C LYS A 93 -17.12 -12.58 -6.84
N GLU A 94 -17.09 -13.48 -7.81
CA GLU A 94 -17.50 -14.88 -7.57
C GLU A 94 -16.49 -15.56 -6.63
N TYR A 95 -15.18 -15.38 -6.81
CA TYR A 95 -14.17 -15.89 -5.89
C TYR A 95 -14.41 -15.43 -4.44
N MET A 96 -14.67 -14.13 -4.26
CA MET A 96 -14.96 -13.57 -2.93
C MET A 96 -16.23 -14.18 -2.32
N LYS A 97 -17.28 -14.38 -3.13
CA LYS A 97 -18.56 -14.93 -2.69
C LYS A 97 -18.43 -16.40 -2.28
N GLU A 98 -17.76 -17.21 -3.10
CA GLU A 98 -17.56 -18.64 -2.82
C GLU A 98 -16.70 -18.87 -1.57
N ASN A 99 -15.74 -17.99 -1.31
CA ASN A 99 -14.80 -18.10 -0.17
C ASN A 99 -15.18 -17.23 1.05
N GLY A 100 -16.29 -16.51 1.01
CA GLY A 100 -16.73 -15.65 2.11
C GLY A 100 -15.73 -14.55 2.45
N LEU A 101 -15.05 -13.97 1.43
CA LEU A 101 -14.00 -12.98 1.60
C LEU A 101 -14.55 -11.55 1.66
N SER A 102 -14.02 -10.75 2.58
CA SER A 102 -14.10 -9.29 2.51
C SER A 102 -12.96 -8.75 1.66
N PHE A 103 -13.04 -7.48 1.20
CA PHE A 103 -11.94 -6.85 0.47
C PHE A 103 -10.64 -6.77 1.28
N VAL A 104 -10.73 -6.62 2.60
CA VAL A 104 -9.56 -6.64 3.49
C VAL A 104 -8.87 -8.00 3.48
N LYS A 105 -9.65 -9.09 3.54
CA LYS A 105 -9.10 -10.45 3.47
C LYS A 105 -8.52 -10.75 2.09
N LEU A 106 -9.24 -10.38 1.03
CA LEU A 106 -8.75 -10.54 -0.34
C LEU A 106 -7.45 -9.76 -0.56
N TYR A 107 -7.37 -8.51 -0.07
CA TYR A 107 -6.13 -7.72 -0.14
C TYR A 107 -4.97 -8.44 0.56
N GLY A 108 -5.21 -9.02 1.74
CA GLY A 108 -4.20 -9.82 2.44
C GLY A 108 -3.71 -11.00 1.59
N GLU A 109 -4.63 -11.78 1.02
CA GLU A 109 -4.28 -12.91 0.15
C GLU A 109 -3.49 -12.51 -1.10
N LEU A 110 -3.89 -11.41 -1.75
CA LEU A 110 -3.19 -10.88 -2.93
C LEU A 110 -1.78 -10.37 -2.56
N THR A 111 -1.66 -9.67 -1.42
CA THR A 111 -0.38 -9.16 -0.93
C THR A 111 0.57 -10.31 -0.57
N ASP A 112 0.07 -11.38 0.03
CA ASP A 112 0.89 -12.55 0.34
C ASP A 112 1.36 -13.26 -0.96
N CYS A 113 0.51 -13.36 -1.97
CA CYS A 113 0.90 -13.87 -3.28
C CYS A 113 1.96 -12.97 -3.94
N MET A 114 1.81 -11.65 -3.88
CA MET A 114 2.82 -10.68 -4.37
C MET A 114 4.18 -10.88 -3.69
N LYS A 115 4.20 -11.12 -2.38
CA LYS A 115 5.44 -11.40 -1.63
C LYS A 115 6.10 -12.70 -2.09
N GLU A 116 5.30 -13.77 -2.20
CA GLU A 116 5.79 -15.08 -2.64
C GLU A 116 6.37 -15.05 -4.06
N ASP A 117 5.79 -14.23 -4.94
CA ASP A 117 6.21 -14.07 -6.33
C ASP A 117 7.36 -13.05 -6.51
N GLY A 118 7.80 -12.36 -5.43
CA GLY A 118 8.87 -11.37 -5.48
C GLY A 118 8.49 -10.06 -6.16
N PHE A 119 7.19 -9.75 -6.24
CA PHE A 119 6.66 -8.55 -6.91
C PHE A 119 7.21 -7.24 -6.34
N PHE A 120 7.39 -7.16 -5.02
CA PHE A 120 7.85 -5.93 -4.36
C PHE A 120 9.30 -5.60 -4.69
N GLU A 121 10.14 -6.61 -4.82
CA GLU A 121 11.53 -6.49 -5.24
C GLU A 121 11.60 -6.19 -6.74
N LEU A 122 10.86 -6.94 -7.55
CA LEU A 122 10.83 -6.78 -9.01
C LEU A 122 10.32 -5.39 -9.43
N SER A 123 9.36 -4.84 -8.71
CA SER A 123 8.79 -3.51 -8.96
C SER A 123 9.63 -2.36 -8.41
N GLY A 124 10.65 -2.62 -7.58
CA GLY A 124 11.43 -1.61 -6.86
C GLY A 124 10.69 -0.97 -5.68
N LEU A 125 9.52 -1.49 -5.30
CA LEU A 125 8.75 -0.95 -4.17
C LEU A 125 9.49 -1.11 -2.84
N THR A 126 10.22 -2.20 -2.64
CA THR A 126 11.02 -2.45 -1.44
C THR A 126 12.10 -1.37 -1.27
N GLU A 127 12.85 -1.06 -2.33
CA GLU A 127 13.89 -0.02 -2.31
C GLU A 127 13.31 1.37 -2.06
N MET A 128 12.23 1.72 -2.75
CA MET A 128 11.54 3.01 -2.57
C MET A 128 11.03 3.20 -1.14
N MET A 129 10.45 2.16 -0.55
CA MET A 129 9.96 2.20 0.83
C MET A 129 11.09 2.37 1.84
N THR A 130 12.23 1.72 1.61
CA THR A 130 13.42 1.84 2.47
C THR A 130 13.99 3.25 2.39
N GLN A 131 14.18 3.80 1.19
CA GLN A 131 14.66 5.17 0.99
C GLN A 131 13.75 6.20 1.65
N THR A 132 12.42 6.08 1.48
CA THR A 132 11.46 6.99 2.09
C THR A 132 11.56 6.98 3.63
N LYS A 133 11.72 5.81 4.24
CA LYS A 133 11.92 5.71 5.70
C LYS A 133 13.20 6.36 6.17
N GLU A 134 14.31 6.11 5.49
CA GLU A 134 15.62 6.71 5.83
C GLU A 134 15.62 8.24 5.70
N GLU A 135 14.92 8.77 4.70
CA GLU A 135 14.79 10.22 4.52
C GLU A 135 13.96 10.85 5.64
N MET A 136 12.84 10.23 6.03
CA MET A 136 12.01 10.69 7.15
C MET A 136 12.78 10.67 8.47
N GLU A 137 13.56 9.62 8.76
CA GLU A 137 14.39 9.52 9.97
C GLU A 137 15.52 10.56 10.00
N LYS A 138 16.10 10.90 8.85
CA LYS A 138 17.11 11.95 8.74
C LYS A 138 16.55 13.36 8.97
N GLU A 139 15.32 13.62 8.57
CA GLU A 139 14.63 14.89 8.85
C GLU A 139 14.30 15.04 10.34
N ASP A 140 13.77 14.01 10.99
CA ASP A 140 13.48 14.01 12.42
C ASP A 140 14.75 14.24 13.26
N SER A 141 15.88 13.68 12.86
CA SER A 141 17.16 13.88 13.54
C SER A 141 17.73 15.31 13.41
N LYS A 142 17.33 16.08 12.40
CA LYS A 142 17.72 17.49 12.23
C LYS A 142 16.90 18.45 13.08
N VAL A 143 15.62 18.14 13.34
CA VAL A 143 14.72 18.98 14.13
C VAL A 143 15.07 18.97 15.62
N THR A 144 15.69 17.91 16.13
CA THR A 144 16.07 17.77 17.55
C THR A 144 17.30 18.58 17.96
N LYS A 145 17.97 19.29 17.06
CA LYS A 145 19.15 20.11 17.34
C LYS A 145 18.85 21.62 17.29
N MET A 146 17.81 22.08 17.96
CA MET A 146 17.71 23.52 18.25
C MET A 146 18.65 23.90 19.40
N PRO A 147 19.45 24.98 19.26
CA PRO A 147 20.32 25.43 20.34
C PRO A 147 19.48 25.91 21.53
N GLN A 148 19.74 25.37 22.71
CA GLN A 148 19.20 25.93 23.94
C GLN A 148 19.78 27.34 24.12
N ASP A 149 18.91 28.34 24.04
CA ASP A 149 19.24 29.74 24.28
C ASP A 149 19.61 29.88 25.78
N HIS A 150 20.89 30.13 26.03
CA HIS A 150 21.40 30.43 27.36
C HIS A 150 20.83 31.78 27.82
N LYS A 151 19.80 31.77 28.66
CA LYS A 151 19.36 32.94 29.42
C LYS A 151 20.53 33.49 30.25
N LYS A 152 21.14 34.59 29.80
CA LYS A 152 22.04 35.41 30.60
C LYS A 152 21.30 35.89 31.86
N LYS A 153 21.79 35.43 33.04
CA LYS A 153 21.46 36.03 34.31
C LYS A 153 21.98 37.48 34.34
N SER A 154 21.09 38.46 34.38
CA SER A 154 21.47 39.81 34.73
C SER A 154 21.63 39.90 36.26
N THR A 155 22.86 40.02 36.72
CA THR A 155 23.19 40.47 38.06
C THR A 155 22.92 41.94 38.14
N GLY A 156 21.86 42.34 38.81
CA GLY A 156 21.63 43.73 39.24
C GLY A 156 22.22 43.96 40.62
N THR A 157 23.22 44.80 40.71
CA THR A 157 23.83 45.28 41.96
C THR A 157 23.28 46.70 42.24
N LYS A 158 22.84 46.87 43.49
CA LYS A 158 22.52 48.11 44.23
C LYS A 158 21.19 48.76 43.92
#